data_232369b51a5f976866daaac6323394b8
#
_entry.id   232369b51a5f976866daaac6323394b8
#
_cell.length_a   1.000
_cell.length_b   1.000
_cell.length_c   1.000
_cell.angle_alpha   90.00
_cell.angle_beta   90.00
_cell.angle_gamma   90.00
#
_symmetry.space_group_name_H-M   'P 1'
#
loop_
_entity.id
_entity.type
_entity.pdbx_description
1 polymer ?
#
loop_
_entity_poly.entity_id
_entity_poly.type
_entity_poly.pdbx_seq_one_letter_code
_entity_poly.pdbx_strand_id
1 'polypeptide(L)'
;VNNMKKLQNILYLTIDDAYLSKDGENVVVIQDSKIIKRFPIHILDGTMCFNYTGVSPALMRFAMKNDLLMSLFTQDGRFCGRVIGKTNGNVLLRRRQYKLVDDAESIEFVKNIIYAKLCNSRKVLKRAIRDHSDKLNSEKLLSTINFIDKAMKNIWNIDNKDGLRAIEGNVASRYFNCFDEMIVSQRNDFYFIYRNRRPPEDYVNALLSFLYSMLTYEMQSALEGVGIDSYVGFFHVDRPGRCSMALDMIEEL
;
A
#
# COMPACT_ATOMS: atom_id res chain seq x y z
N VAL A 1 14.28 -23.67 6.79
CA VAL A 1 14.81 -22.34 6.43
C VAL A 1 13.95 -21.32 7.14
N ASN A 2 14.46 -20.72 8.21
CA ASN A 2 13.77 -19.64 8.94
C ASN A 2 13.68 -18.41 8.02
N ASN A 3 12.53 -18.16 7.41
CA ASN A 3 12.21 -16.90 6.76
C ASN A 3 12.01 -15.84 7.86
N MET A 4 13.08 -15.21 8.30
CA MET A 4 12.96 -13.96 9.04
C MET A 4 12.36 -12.93 8.07
N LYS A 5 11.13 -12.45 8.35
CA LYS A 5 10.57 -11.31 7.62
C LYS A 5 11.45 -10.09 7.90
N LYS A 6 12.18 -9.62 6.90
CA LYS A 6 12.87 -8.34 6.98
C LYS A 6 11.80 -7.25 6.99
N LEU A 7 11.70 -6.50 8.08
CA LEU A 7 10.88 -5.29 8.12
C LEU A 7 11.58 -4.22 7.30
N GLN A 8 10.83 -3.50 6.47
CA GLN A 8 11.36 -2.35 5.73
C GLN A 8 11.70 -1.22 6.71
N ASN A 9 12.93 -0.71 6.61
CA ASN A 9 13.39 0.44 7.37
C ASN A 9 13.25 1.71 6.53
N ILE A 10 12.11 2.37 6.64
CA ILE A 10 11.84 3.64 5.97
C ILE A 10 12.14 4.80 6.91
N LEU A 11 12.94 5.75 6.46
CA LEU A 11 13.17 7.02 7.15
C LEU A 11 12.07 8.02 6.78
N TYR A 12 11.20 8.32 7.73
CA TYR A 12 10.17 9.36 7.59
C TYR A 12 10.73 10.70 8.07
N LEU A 13 10.89 11.65 7.16
CA LEU A 13 11.32 13.01 7.49
C LEU A 13 10.10 13.92 7.60
N THR A 14 9.73 14.24 8.84
CA THR A 14 8.59 15.10 9.19
C THR A 14 9.03 16.41 9.84
N ILE A 15 10.33 16.66 9.93
CA ILE A 15 10.90 17.87 10.54
C ILE A 15 10.83 19.01 9.50
N ASP A 16 10.23 20.12 9.88
CA ASP A 16 10.17 21.32 9.03
C ASP A 16 11.58 21.86 8.78
N ASP A 17 11.78 22.37 7.56
CA ASP A 17 13.05 22.97 7.10
C ASP A 17 14.27 22.03 7.18
N ALA A 18 14.05 20.74 7.39
CA ALA A 18 15.13 19.76 7.36
C ALA A 18 15.43 19.29 5.93
N TYR A 19 16.71 19.08 5.66
CA TYR A 19 17.26 18.68 4.36
C TYR A 19 17.98 17.34 4.49
N LEU A 20 17.74 16.41 3.55
CA LEU A 20 18.47 15.15 3.51
C LEU A 20 19.70 15.24 2.62
N SER A 21 20.83 14.78 3.13
CA SER A 21 22.06 14.69 2.34
C SER A 21 22.78 13.37 2.58
N LYS A 22 23.74 13.08 1.69
CA LYS A 22 24.67 11.95 1.83
C LYS A 22 25.99 12.46 2.41
N ASP A 23 26.45 11.81 3.49
CA ASP A 23 27.78 12.03 4.06
C ASP A 23 28.46 10.67 4.32
N GLY A 24 29.46 10.34 3.52
CA GLY A 24 30.07 9.00 3.51
C GLY A 24 29.02 7.91 3.23
N GLU A 25 28.94 6.94 4.12
CA GLU A 25 27.96 5.84 4.09
C GLU A 25 26.73 6.14 4.96
N ASN A 26 26.39 7.42 5.17
CA ASN A 26 25.25 7.83 5.96
C ASN A 26 24.30 8.75 5.17
N VAL A 27 23.00 8.59 5.43
CA VAL A 27 22.01 9.64 5.23
C VAL A 27 22.06 10.57 6.43
N VAL A 28 22.24 11.85 6.17
CA VAL A 28 22.27 12.87 7.23
C VAL A 28 21.07 13.79 7.10
N VAL A 29 20.47 14.10 8.24
CA VAL A 29 19.41 15.09 8.36
C VAL A 29 20.07 16.41 8.79
N ILE A 30 19.88 17.44 7.99
CA ILE A 30 20.45 18.76 8.19
C ILE A 30 19.32 19.76 8.44
N GLN A 31 19.41 20.54 9.50
CA GLN A 31 18.53 21.66 9.81
C GLN A 31 19.40 22.84 10.28
N ASP A 32 19.09 24.05 9.85
CA ASP A 32 19.87 25.26 10.17
C ASP A 32 21.39 25.10 9.92
N SER A 33 21.74 24.47 8.80
CA SER A 33 23.13 24.16 8.40
C SER A 33 23.89 23.23 9.36
N LYS A 34 23.18 22.55 10.28
CA LYS A 34 23.77 21.60 11.24
C LYS A 34 23.23 20.21 11.00
N ILE A 35 24.10 19.21 11.12
CA ILE A 35 23.68 17.81 11.09
C ILE A 35 23.02 17.50 12.45
N ILE A 36 21.73 17.21 12.44
CA ILE A 36 20.96 16.85 13.62
C ILE A 36 20.87 15.34 13.83
N LYS A 37 20.93 14.53 12.75
CA LYS A 37 20.93 13.06 12.82
C LYS A 37 21.70 12.42 11.67
N ARG A 38 22.18 11.19 11.92
CA ARG A 38 22.87 10.33 10.95
C ARG A 38 22.26 8.95 10.97
N PHE A 39 22.03 8.36 9.79
CA PHE A 39 21.52 7.01 9.62
C PHE A 39 22.41 6.26 8.63
N PRO A 40 22.96 5.09 8.99
CA PRO A 40 23.70 4.27 8.04
C PRO A 40 22.84 3.91 6.83
N ILE A 41 23.33 4.15 5.62
CA ILE A 41 22.57 3.94 4.38
C ILE A 41 22.14 2.47 4.23
N HIS A 42 23.05 1.54 4.59
CA HIS A 42 22.82 0.11 4.39
C HIS A 42 21.69 -0.50 5.23
N ILE A 43 21.20 0.21 6.26
CA ILE A 43 20.03 -0.21 7.05
C ILE A 43 18.72 0.33 6.50
N LEU A 44 18.76 1.30 5.58
CA LEU A 44 17.57 1.95 5.03
C LEU A 44 17.13 1.25 3.74
N ASP A 45 15.84 0.99 3.64
CA ASP A 45 15.18 0.54 2.41
C ASP A 45 14.55 1.72 1.65
N GLY A 46 14.37 2.88 2.32
CA GLY A 46 13.84 4.08 1.67
C GLY A 46 13.79 5.32 2.56
N THR A 47 13.39 6.42 1.95
CA THR A 47 13.14 7.70 2.60
C THR A 47 11.82 8.30 2.11
N MET A 48 11.02 8.85 3.01
CA MET A 48 9.81 9.60 2.73
C MET A 48 9.91 10.98 3.36
N CYS A 49 9.94 12.02 2.52
CA CYS A 49 10.12 13.39 2.96
C CYS A 49 8.80 14.15 2.90
N PHE A 50 8.35 14.69 4.03
CA PHE A 50 7.10 15.44 4.20
C PHE A 50 7.37 16.94 4.41
N ASN A 51 8.33 17.48 3.68
CA ASN A 51 8.71 18.89 3.79
C ASN A 51 9.12 19.47 2.43
N TYR A 52 9.34 20.78 2.37
CA TYR A 52 9.67 21.50 1.14
C TYR A 52 11.18 21.71 0.90
N THR A 53 12.03 21.34 1.84
CA THR A 53 13.48 21.67 1.75
C THR A 53 14.28 20.72 0.88
N GLY A 54 13.79 19.51 0.68
CA GLY A 54 14.31 18.63 -0.35
C GLY A 54 15.47 17.72 0.06
N VAL A 55 16.17 17.24 -0.95
CA VAL A 55 17.17 16.18 -0.85
C VAL A 55 18.36 16.53 -1.72
N SER A 56 19.59 16.24 -1.26
CA SER A 56 20.80 16.54 -2.03
C SER A 56 20.90 15.73 -3.32
N PRO A 57 21.43 16.29 -4.43
CA PRO A 57 21.68 15.55 -5.66
C PRO A 57 22.58 14.32 -5.45
N ALA A 58 23.51 14.37 -4.49
CA ALA A 58 24.38 13.25 -4.15
C ALA A 58 23.59 12.07 -3.57
N LEU A 59 22.62 12.35 -2.68
CA LEU A 59 21.74 11.32 -2.10
C LEU A 59 20.75 10.80 -3.15
N MET A 60 20.19 11.66 -3.99
CA MET A 60 19.32 11.24 -5.11
C MET A 60 20.08 10.29 -6.07
N ARG A 61 21.32 10.64 -6.45
CA ARG A 61 22.14 9.79 -7.31
C ARG A 61 22.45 8.44 -6.66
N PHE A 62 22.73 8.44 -5.35
CA PHE A 62 22.96 7.22 -4.60
C PHE A 62 21.69 6.36 -4.57
N ALA A 63 20.53 6.96 -4.26
CA ALA A 63 19.25 6.27 -4.26
C ALA A 63 18.92 5.61 -5.60
N MET A 64 19.08 6.36 -6.71
CA MET A 64 18.86 5.85 -8.06
C MET A 64 19.80 4.68 -8.44
N LYS A 65 21.01 4.63 -7.88
CA LYS A 65 22.00 3.59 -8.18
C LYS A 65 21.77 2.30 -7.37
N ASN A 66 21.19 2.42 -6.18
CA ASN A 66 21.11 1.34 -5.21
C ASN A 66 19.66 0.94 -4.87
N ASP A 67 18.70 1.32 -5.71
CA ASP A 67 17.27 1.01 -5.57
C ASP A 67 16.69 1.43 -4.19
N LEU A 68 17.27 2.48 -3.58
CA LEU A 68 16.74 3.07 -2.35
C LEU A 68 15.49 3.88 -2.72
N LEU A 69 14.35 3.48 -2.18
CA LEU A 69 13.09 4.21 -2.31
C LEU A 69 13.24 5.66 -1.83
N MET A 70 12.80 6.63 -2.63
CA MET A 70 12.81 8.02 -2.24
C MET A 70 11.57 8.73 -2.74
N SER A 71 10.66 9.06 -1.83
CA SER A 71 9.39 9.71 -2.13
C SER A 71 9.30 11.07 -1.43
N LEU A 72 8.71 12.04 -2.13
CA LEU A 72 8.53 13.40 -1.68
C LEU A 72 7.04 13.69 -1.53
N PHE A 73 6.66 14.27 -0.42
CA PHE A 73 5.29 14.64 -0.07
C PHE A 73 5.24 16.08 0.39
N THR A 74 4.08 16.71 0.28
CA THR A 74 3.78 17.94 1.00
C THR A 74 3.65 17.68 2.50
N GLN A 75 3.66 18.69 3.34
CA GLN A 75 3.47 18.55 4.79
C GLN A 75 2.13 17.92 5.16
N ASP A 76 1.09 18.16 4.35
CA ASP A 76 -0.24 17.55 4.49
C ASP A 76 -0.35 16.14 3.87
N GLY A 77 0.77 15.54 3.45
CA GLY A 77 0.84 14.15 3.00
C GLY A 77 0.43 13.92 1.54
N ARG A 78 0.32 14.98 0.71
CA ARG A 78 0.08 14.81 -0.72
C ARG A 78 1.38 14.42 -1.41
N PHE A 79 1.31 13.42 -2.25
CA PHE A 79 2.45 12.99 -3.04
C PHE A 79 2.86 14.07 -4.06
N CYS A 80 4.12 14.44 -4.05
CA CYS A 80 4.73 15.39 -4.98
C CYS A 80 5.49 14.69 -6.10
N GLY A 81 6.20 13.61 -5.76
CA GLY A 81 7.02 12.88 -6.70
C GLY A 81 7.94 11.89 -6.02
N ARG A 82 8.69 11.16 -6.82
CA ARG A 82 9.71 10.22 -6.35
C ARG A 82 10.95 10.28 -7.21
N VAL A 83 12.08 9.91 -6.64
CA VAL A 83 13.35 9.80 -7.35
C VAL A 83 13.42 8.39 -7.95
N ILE A 84 13.48 8.32 -9.28
CA ILE A 84 13.56 7.06 -10.03
C ILE A 84 14.90 7.04 -10.77
N GLY A 85 15.57 5.91 -10.71
CA GLY A 85 16.76 5.64 -11.50
C GLY A 85 16.45 5.36 -12.97
N LYS A 86 17.41 4.74 -13.67
CA LYS A 86 17.18 4.28 -15.03
C LYS A 86 16.05 3.26 -15.05
N THR A 87 15.10 3.45 -15.94
CA THR A 87 14.01 2.48 -16.15
C THR A 87 14.59 1.11 -16.46
N ASN A 88 14.12 0.09 -15.75
CA ASN A 88 14.47 -1.28 -16.07
C ASN A 88 13.97 -1.62 -17.49
N GLY A 89 14.90 -1.92 -18.38
CA GLY A 89 14.64 -2.17 -19.81
C GLY A 89 14.07 -3.55 -20.13
N ASN A 90 13.41 -4.24 -19.17
CA ASN A 90 12.85 -5.57 -19.38
C ASN A 90 11.60 -5.54 -20.29
N VAL A 91 11.85 -5.28 -21.58
CA VAL A 91 10.81 -5.17 -22.60
C VAL A 91 10.05 -6.49 -22.81
N LEU A 92 10.68 -7.64 -22.59
CA LEU A 92 10.03 -8.94 -22.74
C LEU A 92 8.99 -9.16 -21.64
N LEU A 93 9.29 -8.76 -20.42
CA LEU A 93 8.35 -8.82 -19.30
C LEU A 93 7.12 -7.94 -19.53
N ARG A 94 7.32 -6.69 -19.98
CA ARG A 94 6.22 -5.77 -20.31
C ARG A 94 5.34 -6.30 -21.44
N ARG A 95 5.95 -6.82 -22.50
CA ARG A 95 5.20 -7.43 -23.61
C ARG A 95 4.39 -8.62 -23.14
N ARG A 96 4.91 -9.43 -22.22
CA ARG A 96 4.15 -10.53 -21.61
C ARG A 96 3.01 -10.02 -20.74
N GLN A 97 3.26 -9.00 -19.91
CA GLN A 97 2.22 -8.34 -19.10
C GLN A 97 1.06 -7.87 -19.98
N TYR A 98 1.34 -7.09 -21.04
CA TYR A 98 0.31 -6.54 -21.92
C TYR A 98 -0.51 -7.63 -22.63
N LYS A 99 0.14 -8.69 -23.08
CA LYS A 99 -0.58 -9.84 -23.66
C LYS A 99 -1.47 -10.54 -22.65
N LEU A 100 -0.95 -10.73 -21.44
CA LEU A 100 -1.65 -11.46 -20.39
C LEU A 100 -2.90 -10.72 -19.87
N VAL A 101 -2.91 -9.37 -19.91
CA VAL A 101 -4.08 -8.58 -19.49
C VAL A 101 -5.32 -8.91 -20.31
N ASP A 102 -5.15 -9.14 -21.62
CA ASP A 102 -6.22 -9.45 -22.55
C ASP A 102 -6.50 -10.98 -22.63
N ASP A 103 -5.66 -11.79 -22.01
CA ASP A 103 -5.78 -13.25 -22.03
C ASP A 103 -6.72 -13.77 -20.93
N ALA A 104 -7.39 -14.89 -21.20
CA ALA A 104 -8.19 -15.60 -20.22
C ALA A 104 -7.39 -16.03 -18.98
N GLU A 105 -6.07 -16.29 -19.13
CA GLU A 105 -5.17 -16.60 -18.02
C GLU A 105 -5.13 -15.48 -16.95
N SER A 106 -5.41 -14.24 -17.32
CA SER A 106 -5.44 -13.11 -16.37
C SER A 106 -6.45 -13.31 -15.23
N ILE A 107 -7.51 -14.07 -15.46
CA ILE A 107 -8.55 -14.38 -14.46
C ILE A 107 -7.95 -15.12 -13.27
N GLU A 108 -7.01 -16.04 -13.50
CA GLU A 108 -6.36 -16.77 -12.41
C GLU A 108 -5.51 -15.87 -11.51
N PHE A 109 -4.83 -14.87 -12.09
CA PHE A 109 -4.15 -13.82 -11.29
C PHE A 109 -5.14 -13.06 -10.43
N VAL A 110 -6.26 -12.62 -11.02
CA VAL A 110 -7.29 -11.87 -10.30
C VAL A 110 -7.90 -12.70 -9.18
N LYS A 111 -8.20 -13.99 -9.41
CA LYS A 111 -8.69 -14.90 -8.36
C LYS A 111 -7.73 -14.97 -7.18
N ASN A 112 -6.42 -15.13 -7.45
CA ASN A 112 -5.40 -15.21 -6.40
C ASN A 112 -5.31 -13.91 -5.60
N ILE A 113 -5.29 -12.75 -6.25
CA ILE A 113 -5.26 -11.43 -5.59
C ILE A 113 -6.48 -11.26 -4.67
N ILE A 114 -7.68 -11.53 -5.19
CA ILE A 114 -8.91 -11.37 -4.39
C ILE A 114 -8.94 -12.39 -3.26
N TYR A 115 -8.54 -13.64 -3.52
CA TYR A 115 -8.46 -14.67 -2.48
C TYR A 115 -7.53 -14.25 -1.33
N ALA A 116 -6.36 -13.68 -1.64
CA ALA A 116 -5.42 -13.17 -0.66
C ALA A 116 -6.04 -12.02 0.17
N LYS A 117 -6.72 -11.05 -0.48
CA LYS A 117 -7.50 -10.01 0.18
C LYS A 117 -8.53 -10.58 1.16
N LEU A 118 -9.31 -11.55 0.72
CA LEU A 118 -10.33 -12.20 1.56
C LEU A 118 -9.69 -12.91 2.76
N CYS A 119 -8.57 -13.62 2.53
CA CYS A 119 -7.80 -14.26 3.60
C CYS A 119 -7.33 -13.27 4.66
N ASN A 120 -6.79 -12.13 4.22
CA ASN A 120 -6.24 -11.13 5.13
C ASN A 120 -7.35 -10.38 5.88
N SER A 121 -8.42 -9.98 5.19
CA SER A 121 -9.62 -9.42 5.83
C SER A 121 -10.18 -10.35 6.92
N ARG A 122 -10.31 -11.64 6.61
CA ARG A 122 -10.73 -12.65 7.59
C ARG A 122 -9.78 -12.78 8.78
N LYS A 123 -8.45 -12.74 8.53
CA LYS A 123 -7.44 -12.80 9.61
C LYS A 123 -7.55 -11.60 10.54
N VAL A 124 -7.77 -10.39 10.00
CA VAL A 124 -7.94 -9.17 10.80
C VAL A 124 -9.15 -9.30 11.72
N LEU A 125 -10.31 -9.72 11.19
CA LEU A 125 -11.53 -9.92 11.99
C LEU A 125 -11.33 -11.00 13.08
N LYS A 126 -10.72 -12.14 12.73
CA LYS A 126 -10.43 -13.20 13.70
C LYS A 126 -9.47 -12.74 14.79
N ARG A 127 -8.47 -11.93 14.44
CA ARG A 127 -7.54 -11.35 15.39
C ARG A 127 -8.23 -10.37 16.33
N ALA A 128 -9.11 -9.49 15.80
CA ALA A 128 -9.87 -8.56 16.61
C ALA A 128 -10.70 -9.30 17.67
N ILE A 129 -11.44 -10.35 17.28
CA ILE A 129 -12.21 -11.17 18.22
C ILE A 129 -11.31 -11.83 19.27
N ARG A 130 -10.18 -12.44 18.85
CA ARG A 130 -9.27 -13.11 19.77
C ARG A 130 -8.68 -12.16 20.82
N ASP A 131 -8.29 -10.95 20.39
CA ASP A 131 -7.55 -10.01 21.21
C ASP A 131 -8.47 -9.10 22.06
N HIS A 132 -9.76 -8.94 21.69
CA HIS A 132 -10.67 -7.95 22.28
C HIS A 132 -12.13 -8.44 22.40
N SER A 133 -12.38 -9.72 22.57
CA SER A 133 -13.71 -10.33 22.60
C SER A 133 -14.69 -9.71 23.62
N ASP A 134 -14.13 -9.18 24.72
CA ASP A 134 -14.89 -8.51 25.79
C ASP A 134 -15.41 -7.11 25.43
N LYS A 135 -14.83 -6.49 24.38
CA LYS A 135 -15.13 -5.11 23.96
C LYS A 135 -15.84 -5.00 22.62
N LEU A 136 -15.97 -6.12 21.89
CA LEU A 136 -16.50 -6.14 20.53
C LEU A 136 -17.88 -6.79 20.45
N ASN A 137 -18.64 -6.39 19.44
CA ASN A 137 -19.78 -7.19 18.99
C ASN A 137 -19.27 -8.39 18.15
N SER A 138 -18.88 -9.46 18.86
CA SER A 138 -18.31 -10.66 18.23
C SER A 138 -19.28 -11.33 17.24
N GLU A 139 -20.58 -11.25 17.45
CA GLU A 139 -21.59 -11.87 16.56
C GLU A 139 -21.56 -11.22 15.17
N LYS A 140 -21.49 -9.89 15.11
CA LYS A 140 -21.41 -9.14 13.84
C LYS A 140 -20.13 -9.48 13.06
N LEU A 141 -18.99 -9.59 13.75
CA LEU A 141 -17.72 -9.98 13.15
C LEU A 141 -17.77 -11.45 12.66
N LEU A 142 -18.30 -12.37 13.45
CA LEU A 142 -18.43 -13.79 13.08
C LEU A 142 -19.35 -13.97 11.86
N SER A 143 -20.45 -13.23 11.78
CA SER A 143 -21.32 -13.21 10.62
C SER A 143 -20.55 -12.81 9.34
N THR A 144 -19.71 -11.77 9.45
CA THR A 144 -18.87 -11.30 8.34
C THR A 144 -17.81 -12.34 7.96
N ILE A 145 -17.15 -12.97 8.94
CA ILE A 145 -16.19 -14.06 8.72
C ILE A 145 -16.84 -15.22 7.95
N ASN A 146 -18.04 -15.65 8.38
CA ASN A 146 -18.76 -16.73 7.70
C ASN A 146 -19.12 -16.38 6.25
N PHE A 147 -19.43 -15.10 5.99
CA PHE A 147 -19.67 -14.62 4.63
C PHE A 147 -18.40 -14.67 3.78
N ILE A 148 -17.26 -14.21 4.33
CA ILE A 148 -15.96 -14.28 3.66
C ILE A 148 -15.59 -15.73 3.36
N ASP A 149 -15.77 -16.67 4.30
CA ASP A 149 -15.46 -18.07 4.09
C ASP A 149 -16.28 -18.70 2.94
N LYS A 150 -17.54 -18.27 2.78
CA LYS A 150 -18.37 -18.69 1.63
C LYS A 150 -17.86 -18.07 0.32
N ALA A 151 -17.51 -16.78 0.32
CA ALA A 151 -16.96 -16.09 -0.83
C ALA A 151 -15.64 -16.73 -1.30
N MET A 152 -14.75 -17.07 -0.37
CA MET A 152 -13.48 -17.75 -0.67
C MET A 152 -13.65 -19.11 -1.35
N LYS A 153 -14.71 -19.85 -1.02
CA LYS A 153 -15.02 -21.12 -1.70
C LYS A 153 -15.59 -20.89 -3.09
N ASN A 154 -16.39 -19.84 -3.27
CA ASN A 154 -17.09 -19.56 -4.53
C ASN A 154 -16.20 -18.91 -5.59
N ILE A 155 -15.14 -18.21 -5.21
CA ILE A 155 -14.29 -17.44 -6.13
C ILE A 155 -13.72 -18.29 -7.27
N TRP A 156 -13.43 -19.56 -7.01
CA TRP A 156 -12.85 -20.48 -7.97
C TRP A 156 -13.83 -20.93 -9.07
N ASN A 157 -15.14 -20.78 -8.82
CA ASN A 157 -16.20 -21.11 -9.77
C ASN A 157 -16.56 -19.92 -10.69
N ILE A 158 -15.93 -18.77 -10.51
CA ILE A 158 -16.17 -17.58 -11.33
C ILE A 158 -15.16 -17.53 -12.47
N ASP A 159 -15.64 -17.33 -13.67
CA ASP A 159 -14.86 -17.35 -14.91
C ASP A 159 -14.79 -16.00 -15.64
N ASN A 160 -15.24 -14.93 -14.97
CA ASN A 160 -15.20 -13.57 -15.51
C ASN A 160 -14.85 -12.52 -14.45
N LYS A 161 -14.23 -11.42 -14.89
CA LYS A 161 -13.75 -10.34 -14.00
C LYS A 161 -14.89 -9.58 -13.31
N ASP A 162 -16.06 -9.50 -13.92
CA ASP A 162 -17.20 -8.77 -13.33
C ASP A 162 -17.80 -9.55 -12.17
N GLY A 163 -17.92 -10.87 -12.27
CA GLY A 163 -18.30 -11.73 -11.14
C GLY A 163 -17.31 -11.64 -9.98
N LEU A 164 -16.01 -11.57 -10.30
CA LEU A 164 -14.96 -11.39 -9.30
C LEU A 164 -15.07 -10.01 -8.61
N ARG A 165 -15.36 -8.93 -9.36
CA ARG A 165 -15.63 -7.58 -8.81
C ARG A 165 -16.86 -7.57 -7.90
N ALA A 166 -17.91 -8.29 -8.29
CA ALA A 166 -19.12 -8.40 -7.47
C ALA A 166 -18.85 -9.10 -6.12
N ILE A 167 -18.07 -10.18 -6.11
CA ILE A 167 -17.66 -10.85 -4.87
C ILE A 167 -16.82 -9.91 -4.00
N GLU A 168 -15.79 -9.29 -4.58
CA GLU A 168 -14.90 -8.37 -3.88
C GLU A 168 -15.70 -7.22 -3.24
N GLY A 169 -16.55 -6.54 -4.02
CA GLY A 169 -17.35 -5.42 -3.54
C GLY A 169 -18.33 -5.81 -2.45
N ASN A 170 -18.98 -6.98 -2.54
CA ASN A 170 -19.88 -7.47 -1.51
C ASN A 170 -19.13 -7.79 -0.20
N VAL A 171 -17.94 -8.39 -0.29
CA VAL A 171 -17.10 -8.65 0.89
C VAL A 171 -16.60 -7.34 1.49
N ALA A 172 -16.10 -6.41 0.68
CA ALA A 172 -15.64 -5.10 1.14
C ALA A 172 -16.76 -4.33 1.87
N SER A 173 -17.97 -4.32 1.30
CA SER A 173 -19.14 -3.69 1.94
C SER A 173 -19.41 -4.28 3.32
N ARG A 174 -19.44 -5.60 3.46
CA ARG A 174 -19.67 -6.25 4.76
C ARG A 174 -18.53 -6.03 5.75
N TYR A 175 -17.27 -6.06 5.27
CA TYR A 175 -16.09 -5.79 6.07
C TYR A 175 -16.14 -4.37 6.65
N PHE A 176 -16.41 -3.36 5.81
CA PHE A 176 -16.50 -1.99 6.28
C PHE A 176 -17.73 -1.72 7.16
N ASN A 177 -18.84 -2.43 6.97
CA ASN A 177 -20.00 -2.33 7.85
C ASN A 177 -19.74 -2.81 9.29
N CYS A 178 -18.76 -3.67 9.51
CA CYS A 178 -18.33 -4.08 10.85
C CYS A 178 -17.02 -3.44 11.31
N PHE A 179 -16.43 -2.54 10.53
CA PHE A 179 -15.11 -1.96 10.81
C PHE A 179 -15.07 -1.16 12.11
N ASP A 180 -16.11 -0.39 12.41
CA ASP A 180 -16.20 0.41 13.64
C ASP A 180 -16.13 -0.43 14.91
N GLU A 181 -16.61 -1.68 14.87
CA GLU A 181 -16.52 -2.59 16.00
C GLU A 181 -15.06 -2.89 16.41
N MET A 182 -14.10 -2.80 15.47
CA MET A 182 -12.68 -3.06 15.74
C MET A 182 -11.95 -1.87 16.37
N ILE A 183 -12.59 -0.71 16.47
CA ILE A 183 -12.03 0.49 17.10
C ILE A 183 -12.35 0.40 18.59
N VAL A 184 -11.37 -0.04 19.40
CA VAL A 184 -11.57 -0.32 20.84
C VAL A 184 -11.06 0.78 21.76
N SER A 185 -10.41 1.81 21.23
CA SER A 185 -9.80 2.91 21.99
C SER A 185 -10.07 4.25 21.32
N GLN A 186 -10.06 5.35 22.11
CA GLN A 186 -10.22 6.72 21.64
C GLN A 186 -11.45 6.95 20.76
N ARG A 187 -12.56 6.29 21.07
CA ARG A 187 -13.80 6.29 20.25
C ARG A 187 -14.48 7.65 20.11
N ASN A 188 -14.14 8.62 20.93
CA ASN A 188 -14.65 9.99 20.80
C ASN A 188 -14.07 10.69 19.55
N ASP A 189 -12.84 10.37 19.19
CA ASP A 189 -12.13 10.98 18.08
C ASP A 189 -12.07 10.02 16.87
N PHE A 190 -11.91 8.72 17.14
CA PHE A 190 -11.80 7.68 16.11
C PHE A 190 -13.07 6.83 16.07
N TYR A 191 -13.91 7.11 15.10
CA TYR A 191 -15.12 6.35 14.77
C TYR A 191 -15.18 6.14 13.26
N PHE A 192 -15.95 5.16 12.81
CA PHE A 192 -16.11 4.83 11.40
C PHE A 192 -17.58 4.53 11.09
N ILE A 193 -18.22 5.35 10.27
CA ILE A 193 -19.61 5.16 9.86
C ILE A 193 -19.68 4.41 8.53
N TYR A 194 -18.99 4.90 7.52
CA TYR A 194 -18.86 4.27 6.19
C TYR A 194 -17.59 4.74 5.50
N ARG A 195 -17.14 3.99 4.49
CA ARG A 195 -15.94 4.35 3.74
C ARG A 195 -16.19 5.54 2.81
N ASN A 196 -15.61 6.68 3.11
CA ASN A 196 -15.55 7.87 2.26
C ASN A 196 -14.09 8.25 1.97
N ARG A 197 -13.84 8.90 0.82
CA ARG A 197 -12.47 9.10 0.33
C ARG A 197 -12.17 10.53 -0.11
N ARG A 198 -13.14 11.29 -0.57
CA ARG A 198 -12.92 12.59 -1.24
C ARG A 198 -14.05 13.58 -0.98
N PRO A 199 -13.89 14.43 0.05
CA PRO A 199 -12.88 14.39 1.11
C PRO A 199 -13.19 13.27 2.13
N PRO A 200 -12.20 12.81 2.93
CA PRO A 200 -12.48 11.99 4.10
C PRO A 200 -13.19 12.83 5.16
N GLU A 201 -14.24 12.27 5.76
CA GLU A 201 -15.14 12.99 6.69
C GLU A 201 -14.84 12.70 8.17
N ASP A 202 -13.97 11.72 8.44
CA ASP A 202 -13.53 11.34 9.78
C ASP A 202 -12.04 10.95 9.78
N TYR A 203 -11.43 10.90 10.96
CA TYR A 203 -10.00 10.62 11.12
C TYR A 203 -9.61 9.21 10.64
N VAL A 204 -10.48 8.23 10.81
CA VAL A 204 -10.22 6.86 10.35
C VAL A 204 -10.17 6.81 8.82
N ASN A 205 -11.12 7.46 8.15
CA ASN A 205 -11.12 7.58 6.69
C ASN A 205 -9.93 8.39 6.17
N ALA A 206 -9.48 9.42 6.90
CA ALA A 206 -8.28 10.19 6.58
C ALA A 206 -7.04 9.29 6.65
N LEU A 207 -6.86 8.55 7.75
CA LEU A 207 -5.75 7.61 7.94
C LEU A 207 -5.76 6.50 6.88
N LEU A 208 -6.91 5.88 6.62
CA LEU A 208 -7.04 4.85 5.58
C LEU A 208 -6.67 5.40 4.20
N SER A 209 -7.11 6.62 3.86
CA SER A 209 -6.80 7.24 2.57
C SER A 209 -5.33 7.59 2.45
N PHE A 210 -4.72 8.08 3.52
CA PHE A 210 -3.30 8.39 3.58
C PHE A 210 -2.44 7.12 3.41
N LEU A 211 -2.69 6.09 4.23
CA LEU A 211 -1.95 4.83 4.17
C LEU A 211 -2.11 4.13 2.81
N TYR A 212 -3.32 4.14 2.26
CA TYR A 212 -3.59 3.58 0.93
C TYR A 212 -2.79 4.31 -0.16
N SER A 213 -2.69 5.64 -0.09
CA SER A 213 -1.90 6.43 -1.03
C SER A 213 -0.42 6.11 -0.92
N MET A 214 0.13 6.07 0.30
CA MET A 214 1.53 5.71 0.53
C MET A 214 1.86 4.33 -0.02
N LEU A 215 1.03 3.34 0.31
CA LEU A 215 1.21 1.96 -0.15
C LEU A 215 1.13 1.83 -1.67
N THR A 216 0.23 2.60 -2.32
CA THR A 216 0.14 2.65 -3.78
C THR A 216 1.45 3.15 -4.40
N TYR A 217 2.06 4.19 -3.85
CA TYR A 217 3.32 4.72 -4.39
C TYR A 217 4.52 3.81 -4.13
N GLU A 218 4.57 3.13 -2.99
CA GLU A 218 5.57 2.10 -2.73
C GLU A 218 5.44 0.94 -3.72
N MET A 219 4.24 0.43 -3.91
CA MET A 219 3.97 -0.66 -4.86
C MET A 219 4.30 -0.25 -6.29
N GLN A 220 3.94 0.97 -6.69
CA GLN A 220 4.29 1.51 -8.00
C GLN A 220 5.82 1.53 -8.18
N SER A 221 6.58 1.95 -7.18
CA SER A 221 8.04 1.98 -7.23
C SER A 221 8.64 0.57 -7.34
N ALA A 222 8.10 -0.39 -6.57
CA ALA A 222 8.54 -1.78 -6.62
C ALA A 222 8.30 -2.42 -8.00
N LEU A 223 7.11 -2.21 -8.59
CA LEU A 223 6.77 -2.72 -9.93
C LEU A 223 7.69 -2.15 -11.01
N GLU A 224 7.93 -0.85 -10.99
CA GLU A 224 8.81 -0.19 -11.95
C GLU A 224 10.28 -0.62 -11.78
N GLY A 225 10.72 -0.86 -10.53
CA GLY A 225 12.05 -1.39 -10.23
C GLY A 225 12.33 -2.74 -10.90
N VAL A 226 11.33 -3.62 -11.00
CA VAL A 226 11.46 -4.91 -11.70
C VAL A 226 11.09 -4.84 -13.18
N GLY A 227 10.65 -3.68 -13.67
CA GLY A 227 10.34 -3.45 -15.09
C GLY A 227 8.91 -3.79 -15.50
N ILE A 228 7.97 -3.91 -14.56
CA ILE A 228 6.53 -4.04 -14.79
C ILE A 228 5.92 -2.66 -14.96
N ASP A 229 4.95 -2.52 -15.85
CA ASP A 229 4.17 -1.31 -16.01
C ASP A 229 3.14 -1.21 -14.87
N SER A 230 3.28 -0.21 -14.02
CA SER A 230 2.42 0.00 -12.85
C SER A 230 1.00 0.47 -13.19
N TYR A 231 0.78 0.89 -14.44
CA TYR A 231 -0.54 1.40 -14.89
C TYR A 231 -1.43 0.32 -15.51
N VAL A 232 -0.85 -0.75 -16.05
CA VAL A 232 -1.59 -1.81 -16.75
C VAL A 232 -1.91 -2.95 -15.79
N GLY A 233 -3.12 -2.96 -15.25
CA GLY A 233 -3.61 -3.92 -14.26
C GLY A 233 -4.38 -5.10 -14.87
N PHE A 234 -4.57 -6.15 -14.07
CA PHE A 234 -5.37 -7.33 -14.45
C PHE A 234 -6.81 -7.24 -13.97
N PHE A 235 -7.03 -6.62 -12.81
CA PHE A 235 -8.34 -6.52 -12.15
C PHE A 235 -8.96 -5.13 -12.27
N HIS A 236 -8.21 -4.10 -11.91
CA HIS A 236 -8.66 -2.73 -12.06
C HIS A 236 -8.66 -2.33 -13.55
N VAL A 237 -9.77 -1.75 -14.01
CA VAL A 237 -9.90 -1.24 -15.39
C VAL A 237 -8.90 -0.11 -15.61
N ASP A 238 -8.23 -0.14 -16.75
CA ASP A 238 -7.30 0.91 -17.16
C ASP A 238 -8.00 2.25 -17.29
N ARG A 239 -7.41 3.27 -16.71
CA ARG A 239 -7.84 4.67 -16.83
C ARG A 239 -6.61 5.57 -16.88
N PRO A 240 -6.59 6.62 -17.71
CA PRO A 240 -5.49 7.57 -17.73
C PRO A 240 -5.15 8.08 -16.33
N GLY A 241 -3.87 8.01 -15.95
CA GLY A 241 -3.37 8.43 -14.66
C GLY A 241 -3.66 7.50 -13.47
N ARG A 242 -4.25 6.31 -13.68
CA ARG A 242 -4.53 5.33 -12.65
C ARG A 242 -3.48 4.20 -12.68
N CYS A 243 -2.77 4.02 -11.57
CA CYS A 243 -1.79 2.94 -11.41
C CYS A 243 -2.49 1.60 -11.17
N SER A 244 -3.21 1.05 -12.17
CA SER A 244 -4.10 -0.11 -12.03
C SER A 244 -3.37 -1.34 -11.50
N MET A 245 -2.15 -1.62 -11.97
CA MET A 245 -1.37 -2.76 -11.48
C MET A 245 -0.91 -2.59 -10.02
N ALA A 246 -0.50 -1.37 -9.65
CA ALA A 246 -0.16 -1.10 -8.26
C ALA A 246 -1.38 -1.27 -7.34
N LEU A 247 -2.56 -0.83 -7.79
CA LEU A 247 -3.81 -1.03 -7.06
C LEU A 247 -4.18 -2.51 -6.95
N ASP A 248 -3.99 -3.30 -8.01
CA ASP A 248 -4.22 -4.74 -7.97
C ASP A 248 -3.35 -5.43 -6.91
N MET A 249 -2.06 -5.09 -6.88
CA MET A 249 -1.11 -5.71 -5.96
C MET A 249 -1.33 -5.33 -4.50
N ILE A 250 -1.82 -4.13 -4.20
CA ILE A 250 -2.12 -3.73 -2.82
C ILE A 250 -3.46 -4.27 -2.30
N GLU A 251 -4.30 -4.89 -3.15
CA GLU A 251 -5.53 -5.52 -2.71
C GLU A 251 -5.28 -6.68 -1.72
N GLU A 252 -4.12 -7.30 -1.74
CA GLU A 252 -3.76 -8.37 -0.81
C GLU A 252 -3.22 -7.86 0.55
N LEU A 253 -3.00 -6.56 0.72
CA LEU A 253 -2.49 -5.92 1.93
C LEU A 253 -3.60 -5.25 2.73
#